data_cd979e083444f93386cdc50b3e4f3511
#
_entry.id   cd979e083444f93386cdc50b3e4f3511
#
_cell.length_a   1.000
_cell.length_b   1.000
_cell.length_c   1.000
_cell.angle_alpha   90.00
_cell.angle_beta   90.00
_cell.angle_gamma   90.00
#
_symmetry.space_group_name_H-M   'P 1'
#
loop_
_entity.id
_entity.type
_entity.pdbx_description
1 polymer ?
#
loop_
_entity_poly.entity_id
_entity_poly.type
_entity_poly.pdbx_seq_one_letter_code
_entity_poly.pdbx_strand_id
1 'polypeptide(L)'
;MNHENARVRAMGGALALAALLAGPAAQAQTAGSSVTIYGLVDAAMRHASNTNAAGDSLKTMEDGIMTGTRLGFRAREDLGGGWAALMTIESGFDPSTGLSLQSSATTDYGQFAANPRFWGREAHIGLRAPFGTVTLGRQYTVAHALAGRFQPQGNPNSTAHSLFSSHHVPRNDNMLRVDTKAGPVDLSLSHTFGEQATGGNGGRAIGLGHTGKGWAVGAYHQRLSNVANTETRTIVGLGGNYKVNDTVHLYGGLMKRTTRVSPQENLAWTLGANVELTTQVTLSLAHYDDEQSGSAALNGQRTVSWVTANYRFSRRTDVYAVLDRNEVTGGYARP
;
A
#
# COMPACT_ATOMS: atom_id res chain seq x y z
N MET A 1 -15.98 42.24 29.61
CA MET A 1 -16.33 41.42 30.79
C MET A 1 -17.38 40.42 30.32
N ASN A 2 -17.04 39.27 30.05
CA ASN A 2 -16.93 37.99 30.63
C ASN A 2 -16.35 36.97 29.65
N HIS A 3 -15.09 36.70 29.82
CA HIS A 3 -14.47 35.45 29.32
C HIS A 3 -14.61 34.44 30.48
N GLU A 4 -15.43 33.42 30.32
CA GLU A 4 -15.25 32.13 31.00
C GLU A 4 -16.26 31.12 30.47
N ASN A 5 -15.74 29.91 30.20
CA ASN A 5 -16.41 28.62 29.97
C ASN A 5 -16.34 28.04 28.56
N ALA A 6 -15.10 27.83 28.09
CA ALA A 6 -14.81 26.73 27.20
C ALA A 6 -13.88 25.74 27.92
N ARG A 7 -14.38 25.04 28.93
CA ARG A 7 -13.66 23.96 29.61
C ARG A 7 -14.17 22.60 29.14
N VAL A 8 -13.28 21.90 28.42
CA VAL A 8 -12.92 20.49 28.62
C VAL A 8 -14.09 19.49 28.67
N ARG A 9 -14.43 18.93 27.52
CA ARG A 9 -15.10 17.62 27.37
C ARG A 9 -14.34 16.64 26.49
N ALA A 10 -13.04 16.62 26.61
CA ALA A 10 -12.18 15.69 25.82
C ALA A 10 -11.31 14.76 26.70
N MET A 11 -11.50 14.70 27.99
CA MET A 11 -10.66 13.88 28.87
C MET A 11 -11.31 12.60 29.42
N GLY A 12 -12.51 12.23 28.95
CA GLY A 12 -13.22 11.05 29.49
C GLY A 12 -12.89 9.71 28.76
N GLY A 13 -12.35 9.75 27.56
CA GLY A 13 -12.16 8.53 26.76
C GLY A 13 -10.80 7.85 26.88
N ALA A 14 -9.76 8.58 27.25
CA ALA A 14 -8.40 8.04 27.33
C ALA A 14 -8.08 7.32 28.64
N LEU A 15 -8.76 7.64 29.72
CA LEU A 15 -8.53 7.03 31.04
C LEU A 15 -9.19 5.65 31.22
N ALA A 16 -10.23 5.34 30.46
CA ALA A 16 -10.90 4.04 30.56
C ALA A 16 -10.08 2.90 29.87
N LEU A 17 -9.22 3.20 28.92
CA LEU A 17 -8.37 2.21 28.27
C LEU A 17 -7.10 1.91 29.10
N ALA A 18 -6.63 2.84 29.91
CA ALA A 18 -5.45 2.67 30.75
C ALA A 18 -5.71 1.83 32.02
N ALA A 19 -6.95 1.79 32.52
CA ALA A 19 -7.32 1.03 33.73
C ALA A 19 -7.43 -0.49 33.48
N LEU A 20 -7.48 -0.94 32.23
CA LEU A 20 -7.50 -2.36 31.86
C LEU A 20 -6.11 -2.99 31.75
N LEU A 21 -5.03 -2.20 31.91
CA LEU A 21 -3.65 -2.67 31.76
C LEU A 21 -2.92 -2.88 33.10
N ALA A 22 -3.56 -2.62 34.25
CA ALA A 22 -2.99 -2.86 35.58
C ALA A 22 -3.32 -4.26 36.10
N GLY A 23 -2.93 -5.29 35.36
CA GLY A 23 -2.83 -6.66 35.88
C GLY A 23 -1.44 -6.89 36.50
N PRO A 24 -1.31 -7.80 37.49
CA PRO A 24 0.00 -8.09 38.09
C PRO A 24 0.97 -8.55 37.03
N ALA A 25 2.17 -7.97 37.03
CA ALA A 25 3.27 -8.37 36.16
C ALA A 25 3.69 -9.83 36.51
N ALA A 26 2.98 -10.78 35.96
CA ALA A 26 3.42 -12.17 35.91
C ALA A 26 4.52 -12.24 34.85
N GLN A 27 5.77 -12.44 35.26
CA GLN A 27 6.87 -12.85 34.41
C GLN A 27 6.61 -14.27 33.90
N ALA A 28 5.67 -14.40 32.98
CA ALA A 28 5.57 -15.58 32.15
C ALA A 28 6.37 -15.31 30.89
N GLN A 29 7.54 -15.89 30.73
CA GLN A 29 8.18 -16.09 29.44
C GLN A 29 7.22 -16.94 28.62
N THR A 30 6.29 -16.30 27.93
CA THR A 30 5.30 -16.97 27.10
C THR A 30 5.99 -17.40 25.82
N ALA A 31 5.96 -18.71 25.56
CA ALA A 31 6.41 -19.35 24.32
C ALA A 31 5.63 -18.83 23.09
N GLY A 32 5.82 -17.59 22.70
CA GLY A 32 5.07 -16.90 21.64
C GLY A 32 5.44 -15.45 21.42
N SER A 33 6.21 -14.84 22.34
CA SER A 33 6.73 -13.48 22.16
C SER A 33 7.97 -13.49 21.29
N SER A 34 8.08 -12.56 20.34
CA SER A 34 9.20 -12.52 19.40
C SER A 34 9.50 -11.09 18.94
N VAL A 35 10.78 -10.85 18.67
CA VAL A 35 11.23 -9.69 17.89
C VAL A 35 11.97 -10.23 16.67
N THR A 36 11.54 -9.82 15.50
CA THR A 36 12.12 -10.23 14.22
C THR A 36 12.71 -9.02 13.52
N ILE A 37 14.01 -9.09 13.19
CA ILE A 37 14.65 -8.18 12.26
C ILE A 37 14.49 -8.80 10.88
N TYR A 38 13.99 -8.02 9.92
CA TYR A 38 13.82 -8.47 8.55
C TYR A 38 14.24 -7.39 7.58
N GLY A 39 14.50 -7.77 6.36
CA GLY A 39 14.84 -6.86 5.30
C GLY A 39 14.87 -7.54 3.95
N LEU A 40 14.97 -6.72 2.93
CA LEU A 40 15.12 -7.13 1.55
C LEU A 40 15.92 -6.06 0.82
N VAL A 41 16.86 -6.48 -0.01
CA VAL A 41 17.60 -5.59 -0.91
C VAL A 41 17.27 -6.01 -2.32
N ASP A 42 16.72 -5.08 -3.10
CA ASP A 42 16.44 -5.24 -4.52
C ASP A 42 17.09 -4.06 -5.26
N ALA A 43 18.00 -4.35 -6.18
CA ALA A 43 18.70 -3.35 -6.97
C ALA A 43 18.66 -3.74 -8.45
N ALA A 44 18.37 -2.80 -9.31
CA ALA A 44 18.24 -3.04 -10.74
C ALA A 44 19.02 -2.01 -11.56
N MET A 45 19.56 -2.46 -12.70
CA MET A 45 20.02 -1.57 -13.77
C MET A 45 18.90 -1.44 -14.79
N ARG A 46 18.56 -0.21 -15.15
CA ARG A 46 17.53 0.08 -16.13
C ARG A 46 18.09 0.88 -17.30
N HIS A 47 17.67 0.50 -18.49
CA HIS A 47 17.81 1.32 -19.71
C HIS A 47 16.42 1.67 -20.21
N ALA A 48 16.08 2.94 -20.24
CA ALA A 48 14.84 3.45 -20.77
C ALA A 48 15.12 4.30 -22.03
N SER A 49 14.35 4.09 -23.08
CA SER A 49 14.37 4.92 -24.30
C SER A 49 13.21 5.91 -24.29
N ASN A 50 13.31 6.98 -25.06
CA ASN A 50 12.27 8.01 -25.18
C ASN A 50 11.85 8.61 -23.82
N THR A 51 12.83 8.95 -22.98
CA THR A 51 12.61 9.43 -21.62
C THR A 51 12.21 10.91 -21.56
N ASN A 52 12.33 11.62 -22.67
CA ASN A 52 11.93 13.03 -22.80
C ASN A 52 11.41 13.32 -24.22
N ALA A 53 10.97 14.55 -24.48
CA ALA A 53 10.45 14.98 -25.76
C ALA A 53 11.49 14.93 -26.92
N ALA A 54 12.78 14.91 -26.61
CA ALA A 54 13.85 14.78 -27.61
C ALA A 54 14.13 13.31 -28.01
N GLY A 55 13.51 12.34 -27.31
CA GLY A 55 13.70 10.92 -27.56
C GLY A 55 14.97 10.34 -26.91
N ASP A 56 15.55 11.04 -25.94
CA ASP A 56 16.78 10.60 -25.28
C ASP A 56 16.59 9.30 -24.50
N SER A 57 17.68 8.58 -24.33
CA SER A 57 17.75 7.37 -23.51
C SER A 57 18.37 7.68 -22.14
N LEU A 58 17.90 6.98 -21.12
CA LEU A 58 18.41 7.08 -19.75
C LEU A 58 18.87 5.72 -19.24
N LYS A 59 20.05 5.69 -18.63
CA LYS A 59 20.55 4.53 -17.88
C LYS A 59 20.62 4.87 -16.41
N THR A 60 19.99 4.07 -15.59
CA THR A 60 19.91 4.28 -14.14
C THR A 60 20.25 3.00 -13.39
N MET A 61 20.74 3.16 -12.17
CA MET A 61 20.64 2.14 -11.14
C MET A 61 19.49 2.54 -10.23
N GLU A 62 18.57 1.64 -9.98
CA GLU A 62 17.31 1.91 -9.26
C GLU A 62 17.19 1.02 -8.02
N ASP A 63 16.55 1.54 -6.98
CA ASP A 63 15.94 0.73 -5.94
C ASP A 63 14.89 -0.17 -6.59
N GLY A 64 15.01 -1.43 -6.40
CA GLY A 64 14.28 -2.52 -7.01
C GLY A 64 13.01 -2.23 -7.79
N ILE A 65 12.93 -2.74 -8.99
CA ILE A 65 11.78 -2.55 -9.88
C ILE A 65 10.55 -3.27 -9.33
N MET A 66 10.74 -4.50 -8.84
CA MET A 66 9.63 -5.33 -8.38
C MET A 66 9.31 -5.12 -6.91
N THR A 67 10.35 -4.93 -6.06
CA THR A 67 10.14 -4.85 -4.61
C THR A 67 11.02 -3.77 -4.00
N GLY A 68 10.44 -2.83 -3.24
CA GLY A 68 11.21 -1.76 -2.61
C GLY A 68 12.13 -2.27 -1.50
N THR A 69 13.41 -1.91 -1.60
CA THR A 69 14.44 -2.22 -0.60
C THR A 69 14.05 -1.66 0.77
N ARG A 70 14.22 -2.47 1.82
CA ARG A 70 13.75 -2.14 3.16
C ARG A 70 14.50 -2.86 4.26
N LEU A 71 14.49 -2.25 5.44
CA LEU A 71 14.86 -2.83 6.72
C LEU A 71 13.75 -2.57 7.73
N GLY A 72 13.37 -3.56 8.51
CA GLY A 72 12.31 -3.42 9.48
C GLY A 72 12.43 -4.32 10.70
N PHE A 73 11.61 -4.00 11.69
CA PHE A 73 11.45 -4.76 12.92
C PHE A 73 9.99 -5.07 13.13
N ARG A 74 9.69 -6.31 13.47
CA ARG A 74 8.36 -6.75 13.92
C ARG A 74 8.48 -7.34 15.30
N ALA A 75 7.65 -6.85 16.21
CA ALA A 75 7.51 -7.43 17.54
C ALA A 75 6.10 -7.98 17.70
N ARG A 76 6.03 -9.11 18.40
CA ARG A 76 4.82 -9.72 18.88
C ARG A 76 5.02 -10.13 20.33
N GLU A 77 4.16 -9.65 21.21
CA GLU A 77 4.08 -10.08 22.59
C GLU A 77 2.79 -10.88 22.79
N ASP A 78 2.90 -12.12 23.25
CA ASP A 78 1.75 -12.95 23.56
C ASP A 78 1.19 -12.53 24.93
N LEU A 79 -0.06 -12.09 24.93
CA LEU A 79 -0.76 -11.66 26.14
C LEU A 79 -1.67 -12.76 26.73
N GLY A 80 -1.62 -13.97 26.14
CA GLY A 80 -2.47 -15.09 26.52
C GLY A 80 -3.89 -15.00 25.94
N GLY A 81 -4.64 -16.11 26.00
CA GLY A 81 -6.03 -16.14 25.53
C GLY A 81 -6.26 -15.81 24.05
N GLY A 82 -5.23 -15.90 23.21
CA GLY A 82 -5.27 -15.53 21.79
C GLY A 82 -5.05 -14.03 21.54
N TRP A 83 -4.76 -13.25 22.58
CA TRP A 83 -4.40 -11.83 22.46
C TRP A 83 -2.89 -11.65 22.23
N ALA A 84 -2.52 -10.64 21.48
CA ALA A 84 -1.12 -10.26 21.32
C ALA A 84 -0.97 -8.77 21.07
N ALA A 85 0.05 -8.14 21.66
CA ALA A 85 0.52 -6.82 21.27
C ALA A 85 1.42 -6.94 20.04
N LEU A 86 1.34 -5.99 19.13
CA LEU A 86 2.04 -5.98 17.86
C LEU A 86 2.76 -4.63 17.67
N MET A 87 3.93 -4.69 17.03
CA MET A 87 4.62 -3.50 16.53
C MET A 87 5.25 -3.81 15.17
N THR A 88 5.19 -2.85 14.26
CA THR A 88 5.95 -2.88 13.01
C THR A 88 6.56 -1.50 12.78
N ILE A 89 7.87 -1.45 12.54
CA ILE A 89 8.57 -0.28 12.05
C ILE A 89 9.41 -0.70 10.84
N GLU A 90 9.34 0.06 9.74
CA GLU A 90 10.00 -0.27 8.48
C GLU A 90 10.48 0.99 7.77
N SER A 91 11.76 1.01 7.39
CA SER A 91 12.39 2.06 6.59
C SER A 91 12.75 1.51 5.22
N GLY A 92 12.50 2.30 4.18
CA GLY A 92 13.04 2.05 2.84
C GLY A 92 14.37 2.76 2.66
N PHE A 93 15.25 2.19 1.87
CA PHE A 93 16.49 2.84 1.47
C PHE A 93 16.85 2.48 0.03
N ASP A 94 17.56 3.39 -0.62
CA ASP A 94 18.11 3.18 -1.96
C ASP A 94 19.49 2.50 -1.84
N PRO A 95 19.65 1.28 -2.34
CA PRO A 95 20.93 0.57 -2.23
C PRO A 95 22.03 1.18 -3.12
N SER A 96 21.67 2.05 -4.09
CA SER A 96 22.63 2.70 -4.97
C SER A 96 23.26 3.96 -4.36
N THR A 97 22.50 4.66 -3.51
CA THR A 97 22.90 5.96 -2.93
C THR A 97 22.96 5.96 -1.41
N GLY A 98 22.34 5.01 -0.74
CA GLY A 98 22.18 4.98 0.73
C GLY A 98 21.09 5.93 1.25
N LEU A 99 20.36 6.65 0.41
CA LEU A 99 19.33 7.58 0.82
C LEU A 99 18.08 6.86 1.34
N SER A 100 17.39 7.48 2.30
CA SER A 100 16.10 6.99 2.78
C SER A 100 15.01 7.16 1.71
N LEU A 101 14.24 6.09 1.46
CA LEU A 101 13.09 6.09 0.58
C LEU A 101 11.78 6.18 1.37
N GLN A 102 10.68 6.61 0.70
CA GLN A 102 9.37 6.90 1.29
C GLN A 102 9.45 7.90 2.47
N SER A 103 10.55 8.64 2.53
CA SER A 103 10.85 9.61 3.58
C SER A 103 10.29 11.01 3.29
N SER A 104 9.81 11.26 2.06
CA SER A 104 9.40 12.61 1.61
C SER A 104 8.39 13.26 2.56
N ALA A 105 8.59 14.57 2.79
CA ALA A 105 7.69 15.40 3.55
C ALA A 105 6.46 15.78 2.71
N THR A 106 5.56 14.82 2.51
CA THR A 106 4.29 15.04 1.80
C THR A 106 3.19 15.23 2.81
N THR A 107 2.45 16.33 2.70
CA THR A 107 1.32 16.65 3.58
C THR A 107 0.08 16.79 2.74
N ASP A 108 -0.50 15.66 2.31
CA ASP A 108 -1.77 15.64 1.59
C ASP A 108 -2.37 14.22 1.56
N TYR A 109 -3.69 14.13 1.44
CA TYR A 109 -4.46 12.89 1.29
C TYR A 109 -4.10 11.80 2.32
N GLY A 110 -4.06 12.17 3.60
CA GLY A 110 -3.76 11.26 4.71
C GLY A 110 -2.27 11.03 4.97
N GLN A 111 -1.41 11.85 4.38
CA GLN A 111 0.02 11.89 4.69
C GLN A 111 0.37 13.15 5.47
N PHE A 112 1.18 13.00 6.50
CA PHE A 112 1.49 14.04 7.46
C PHE A 112 2.98 14.08 7.77
N ALA A 113 3.76 14.88 7.07
CA ALA A 113 5.15 15.05 7.45
C ALA A 113 5.67 16.43 7.08
N ALA A 114 5.97 17.23 8.09
CA ALA A 114 6.74 18.45 7.92
C ALA A 114 8.23 18.18 7.69
N ASN A 115 8.73 17.02 8.11
CA ASN A 115 10.11 16.58 8.02
C ASN A 115 10.22 15.19 7.38
N PRO A 116 11.39 14.82 6.83
CA PRO A 116 11.63 13.46 6.33
C PRO A 116 11.36 12.41 7.40
N ARG A 117 10.73 11.30 6.99
CA ARG A 117 10.42 10.17 7.86
C ARG A 117 11.58 9.18 7.89
N PHE A 118 12.05 8.79 9.06
CA PHE A 118 12.99 7.67 9.19
C PHE A 118 12.28 6.33 8.93
N TRP A 119 11.13 6.10 9.58
CA TRP A 119 10.28 4.91 9.35
C TRP A 119 9.23 5.19 8.27
N GLY A 120 9.70 5.48 7.05
CA GLY A 120 8.87 5.98 5.97
C GLY A 120 7.90 4.96 5.38
N ARG A 121 8.13 3.65 5.59
CA ARG A 121 7.26 2.60 5.06
C ARG A 121 6.15 2.22 6.04
N GLU A 122 6.49 1.80 7.23
CA GLU A 122 5.52 1.47 8.27
C GLU A 122 6.02 1.92 9.64
N ALA A 123 5.12 2.40 10.49
CA ALA A 123 5.35 2.77 11.89
C ALA A 123 4.03 2.67 12.64
N HIS A 124 3.70 1.48 13.14
CA HIS A 124 2.42 1.24 13.81
C HIS A 124 2.55 0.23 14.94
N ILE A 125 1.65 0.35 15.88
CA ILE A 125 1.40 -0.62 16.96
C ILE A 125 0.01 -1.23 16.76
N GLY A 126 -0.25 -2.35 17.39
CA GLY A 126 -1.55 -3.00 17.30
C GLY A 126 -1.84 -3.96 18.42
N LEU A 127 -3.09 -4.33 18.48
CA LEU A 127 -3.62 -5.36 19.36
C LEU A 127 -4.34 -6.41 18.52
N ARG A 128 -3.90 -7.63 18.60
CA ARG A 128 -4.60 -8.80 18.05
C ARG A 128 -5.50 -9.39 19.13
N ALA A 129 -6.73 -9.69 18.73
CA ALA A 129 -7.70 -10.45 19.52
C ALA A 129 -8.13 -11.70 18.73
N PRO A 130 -8.79 -12.69 19.34
CA PRO A 130 -9.32 -13.87 18.64
C PRO A 130 -10.25 -13.55 17.47
N PHE A 131 -10.93 -12.40 17.53
CA PHE A 131 -11.90 -11.96 16.53
C PHE A 131 -11.37 -10.93 15.53
N GLY A 132 -10.11 -10.47 15.66
CA GLY A 132 -9.55 -9.50 14.71
C GLY A 132 -8.31 -8.77 15.24
N THR A 133 -7.84 -7.81 14.47
CA THR A 133 -6.65 -7.00 14.79
C THR A 133 -6.98 -5.53 14.63
N VAL A 134 -6.57 -4.72 15.59
CA VAL A 134 -6.62 -3.25 15.52
C VAL A 134 -5.19 -2.74 15.46
N THR A 135 -4.90 -1.82 14.55
CA THR A 135 -3.59 -1.18 14.40
C THR A 135 -3.72 0.34 14.35
N LEU A 136 -2.71 1.03 14.87
CA LEU A 136 -2.64 2.49 14.96
C LEU A 136 -1.27 2.98 14.48
N GLY A 137 -1.24 3.96 13.59
CA GLY A 137 -0.03 4.59 13.06
C GLY A 137 0.06 4.57 11.55
N ARG A 138 1.29 4.77 11.04
CA ARG A 138 1.55 4.76 9.59
C ARG A 138 1.61 3.33 9.07
N GLN A 139 0.75 3.03 8.11
CA GLN A 139 0.62 1.69 7.55
C GLN A 139 -0.02 1.73 6.16
N TYR A 140 0.01 0.60 5.46
CA TYR A 140 -0.63 0.46 4.16
C TYR A 140 -2.14 0.71 4.23
N THR A 141 -2.64 1.47 3.25
CA THR A 141 -4.09 1.67 3.08
C THR A 141 -4.79 0.38 2.69
N VAL A 142 -6.08 0.29 3.01
CA VAL A 142 -6.92 -0.88 2.66
C VAL A 142 -6.95 -1.07 1.14
N ALA A 143 -7.10 0.02 0.38
CA ALA A 143 -7.12 -0.03 -1.08
C ALA A 143 -5.81 -0.61 -1.65
N HIS A 144 -4.66 -0.13 -1.17
CA HIS A 144 -3.36 -0.60 -1.65
C HIS A 144 -3.11 -2.07 -1.29
N ALA A 145 -3.45 -2.49 -0.08
CA ALA A 145 -3.28 -3.87 0.37
C ALA A 145 -4.13 -4.87 -0.43
N LEU A 146 -5.36 -4.50 -0.77
CA LEU A 146 -6.24 -5.36 -1.57
C LEU A 146 -5.86 -5.37 -3.06
N ALA A 147 -5.51 -4.21 -3.62
CA ALA A 147 -5.09 -4.11 -5.03
C ALA A 147 -3.89 -5.01 -5.35
N GLY A 148 -2.99 -5.24 -4.39
CA GLY A 148 -1.88 -6.18 -4.54
C GLY A 148 -2.31 -7.63 -4.84
N ARG A 149 -3.54 -8.01 -4.49
CA ARG A 149 -4.08 -9.35 -4.79
C ARG A 149 -4.56 -9.50 -6.24
N PHE A 150 -4.70 -8.40 -6.96
CA PHE A 150 -5.25 -8.36 -8.32
C PHE A 150 -4.18 -8.30 -9.41
N GLN A 151 -2.93 -8.28 -9.03
CA GLN A 151 -1.79 -8.03 -9.91
C GLN A 151 -0.73 -9.13 -9.74
N PRO A 152 -0.07 -9.58 -10.83
CA PRO A 152 1.14 -10.38 -10.71
C PRO A 152 2.20 -9.59 -9.94
N GLN A 153 3.04 -10.28 -9.15
CA GLN A 153 4.06 -9.67 -8.30
C GLN A 153 3.51 -8.71 -7.20
N GLY A 154 2.19 -8.73 -6.95
CA GLY A 154 1.56 -7.86 -5.98
C GLY A 154 1.49 -6.40 -6.45
N ASN A 155 2.01 -5.47 -5.65
CA ASN A 155 2.18 -4.08 -6.06
C ASN A 155 3.65 -3.85 -6.42
N PRO A 156 4.06 -3.94 -7.72
CA PRO A 156 5.41 -3.63 -8.11
C PRO A 156 5.86 -2.27 -7.59
N ASN A 157 7.12 -2.17 -7.16
CA ASN A 157 7.65 -0.96 -6.53
C ASN A 157 7.74 0.22 -7.50
N SER A 158 8.17 -0.06 -8.73
CA SER A 158 8.24 0.97 -9.76
C SER A 158 6.85 1.34 -10.28
N THR A 159 6.54 2.63 -10.31
CA THR A 159 5.29 3.15 -10.90
C THR A 159 5.21 2.92 -12.40
N ALA A 160 6.33 2.62 -13.06
CA ALA A 160 6.35 2.19 -14.45
C ALA A 160 5.75 0.78 -14.65
N HIS A 161 5.54 0.02 -13.58
CA HIS A 161 5.08 -1.38 -13.61
C HIS A 161 3.74 -1.61 -12.90
N SER A 162 3.14 -0.57 -12.28
CA SER A 162 1.83 -0.65 -11.65
C SER A 162 1.08 0.66 -11.73
N LEU A 163 0.02 0.71 -12.53
CA LEU A 163 -0.87 1.87 -12.62
C LEU A 163 -1.72 2.03 -11.36
N PHE A 164 -2.15 0.94 -10.75
CA PHE A 164 -2.99 1.00 -9.55
C PHE A 164 -2.27 1.70 -8.39
N SER A 165 -0.98 1.45 -8.22
CA SER A 165 -0.17 2.09 -7.18
C SER A 165 -0.07 3.61 -7.36
N SER A 166 -0.18 4.14 -8.58
CA SER A 166 -0.15 5.58 -8.84
C SER A 166 -1.42 6.31 -8.40
N HIS A 167 -2.55 5.60 -8.32
CA HIS A 167 -3.84 6.17 -7.90
C HIS A 167 -4.11 6.04 -6.42
N HIS A 168 -3.68 4.93 -5.82
CA HIS A 168 -3.77 4.76 -4.38
C HIS A 168 -2.77 5.69 -3.69
N VAL A 169 -3.13 6.22 -2.54
CA VAL A 169 -2.14 6.63 -1.56
C VAL A 169 -1.69 5.35 -0.86
N PRO A 170 -0.46 4.84 -1.10
CA PRO A 170 -0.08 3.52 -0.61
C PRO A 170 -0.13 3.39 0.90
N ARG A 171 0.19 4.47 1.61
CA ARG A 171 0.25 4.52 3.09
C ARG A 171 -0.32 5.81 3.59
N ASN A 172 -1.08 5.74 4.68
CA ASN A 172 -1.53 6.92 5.42
C ASN A 172 -0.87 6.97 6.79
N ASP A 173 -0.61 8.19 7.25
CA ASP A 173 -0.24 8.49 8.63
C ASP A 173 -1.51 8.52 9.51
N ASN A 174 -1.36 8.46 10.83
CA ASN A 174 -2.43 8.64 11.81
C ASN A 174 -3.66 7.77 11.52
N MET A 175 -3.43 6.55 11.06
CA MET A 175 -4.50 5.64 10.65
C MET A 175 -4.84 4.64 11.77
N LEU A 176 -6.11 4.57 12.12
CA LEU A 176 -6.72 3.44 12.81
C LEU A 176 -7.20 2.44 11.76
N ARG A 177 -6.80 1.18 11.86
CA ARG A 177 -7.26 0.11 10.99
C ARG A 177 -7.72 -1.09 11.81
N VAL A 178 -8.81 -1.68 11.37
CA VAL A 178 -9.41 -2.89 11.94
C VAL A 178 -9.48 -3.94 10.83
N ASP A 179 -8.88 -5.10 11.07
CA ASP A 179 -8.98 -6.26 10.21
C ASP A 179 -9.66 -7.40 10.97
N THR A 180 -10.73 -7.96 10.42
CA THR A 180 -11.51 -9.04 11.04
C THR A 180 -12.09 -9.97 9.97
N LYS A 181 -12.81 -10.98 10.40
CA LYS A 181 -13.56 -11.89 9.53
C LYS A 181 -15.05 -11.87 9.88
N ALA A 182 -15.89 -11.84 8.84
CA ALA A 182 -17.32 -12.04 8.94
C ALA A 182 -17.67 -13.33 8.17
N GLY A 183 -17.68 -14.45 8.87
CA GLY A 183 -17.76 -15.77 8.25
C GLY A 183 -16.54 -16.02 7.33
N PRO A 184 -16.74 -16.34 6.04
CA PRO A 184 -15.65 -16.57 5.10
C PRO A 184 -15.04 -15.27 4.54
N VAL A 185 -15.63 -14.10 4.84
CA VAL A 185 -15.22 -12.81 4.28
C VAL A 185 -14.23 -12.11 5.21
N ASP A 186 -13.08 -11.72 4.66
CA ASP A 186 -12.14 -10.82 5.30
C ASP A 186 -12.70 -9.39 5.20
N LEU A 187 -12.81 -8.68 6.32
CA LEU A 187 -13.27 -7.30 6.41
C LEU A 187 -12.12 -6.43 6.92
N SER A 188 -11.81 -5.37 6.19
CA SER A 188 -10.86 -4.34 6.58
C SER A 188 -11.56 -2.99 6.62
N LEU A 189 -11.41 -2.26 7.73
CA LEU A 189 -11.92 -0.91 7.92
C LEU A 189 -10.76 0.00 8.29
N SER A 190 -10.76 1.24 7.81
CA SER A 190 -9.79 2.22 8.30
C SER A 190 -10.37 3.63 8.39
N HIS A 191 -9.84 4.38 9.36
CA HIS A 191 -10.04 5.81 9.53
C HIS A 191 -8.68 6.49 9.66
N THR A 192 -8.43 7.50 8.84
CA THR A 192 -7.24 8.37 8.88
C THR A 192 -7.63 9.67 9.53
N PHE A 193 -7.01 10.00 10.66
CA PHE A 193 -7.21 11.27 11.36
C PHE A 193 -6.40 12.35 10.62
N GLY A 194 -7.10 13.36 10.13
CA GLY A 194 -6.48 14.42 9.34
C GLY A 194 -5.70 15.44 10.15
N GLU A 195 -5.95 15.50 11.48
CA GLU A 195 -5.31 16.44 12.43
C GLU A 195 -5.38 17.91 11.99
N GLN A 196 -6.36 18.22 11.13
CA GLN A 196 -6.67 19.57 10.67
C GLN A 196 -8.01 20.03 11.25
N ALA A 197 -8.05 21.24 11.82
CA ALA A 197 -9.29 21.82 12.33
C ALA A 197 -10.37 21.95 11.23
N THR A 198 -9.96 22.05 9.97
CA THR A 198 -10.84 22.06 8.80
C THR A 198 -11.43 20.70 8.45
N GLY A 199 -11.00 19.61 9.10
CA GLY A 199 -11.34 18.24 8.74
C GLY A 199 -10.60 17.73 7.49
N GLY A 200 -9.65 18.50 6.98
CA GLY A 200 -8.79 18.11 5.83
C GLY A 200 -7.80 17.01 6.20
N ASN A 201 -7.16 16.46 5.19
CA ASN A 201 -6.16 15.38 5.25
C ASN A 201 -6.65 14.07 5.89
N GLY A 202 -7.94 13.96 6.16
CA GLY A 202 -8.57 12.76 6.73
C GLY A 202 -9.07 11.79 5.68
N GLY A 203 -9.45 10.59 6.12
CA GLY A 203 -9.98 9.59 5.21
C GLY A 203 -10.60 8.39 5.87
N ARG A 204 -11.23 7.56 5.04
CA ARG A 204 -11.84 6.29 5.46
C ARG A 204 -11.78 5.28 4.31
N ALA A 205 -11.67 4.03 4.67
CA ALA A 205 -11.78 2.96 3.70
C ALA A 205 -12.49 1.73 4.29
N ILE A 206 -13.10 0.98 3.39
CA ILE A 206 -13.61 -0.36 3.62
C ILE A 206 -13.08 -1.28 2.54
N GLY A 207 -12.71 -2.50 2.92
CA GLY A 207 -12.30 -3.55 2.04
C GLY A 207 -12.93 -4.87 2.42
N LEU A 208 -13.33 -5.62 1.41
CA LEU A 208 -13.88 -6.97 1.51
C LEU A 208 -13.00 -7.91 0.71
N GLY A 209 -12.71 -9.07 1.25
CA GLY A 209 -11.93 -10.10 0.58
C GLY A 209 -12.45 -11.48 0.90
N HIS A 210 -12.27 -12.40 -0.03
CA HIS A 210 -12.48 -13.80 0.22
C HIS A 210 -11.38 -14.61 -0.47
N THR A 211 -10.87 -15.62 0.22
CA THR A 211 -9.85 -16.53 -0.32
C THR A 211 -10.38 -17.95 -0.24
N GLY A 212 -10.53 -18.56 -1.40
CA GLY A 212 -10.89 -19.96 -1.57
C GLY A 212 -9.67 -20.84 -1.91
N LYS A 213 -9.91 -22.08 -2.25
CA LYS A 213 -8.86 -22.99 -2.70
C LYS A 213 -8.41 -22.62 -4.12
N GLY A 214 -7.25 -21.99 -4.23
CA GLY A 214 -6.66 -21.59 -5.52
C GLY A 214 -7.26 -20.32 -6.14
N TRP A 215 -8.03 -19.53 -5.41
CA TRP A 215 -8.52 -18.25 -5.88
C TRP A 215 -8.69 -17.24 -4.73
N ALA A 216 -8.64 -15.98 -5.06
CA ALA A 216 -9.00 -14.91 -4.15
C ALA A 216 -9.69 -13.79 -4.93
N VAL A 217 -10.66 -13.14 -4.29
CA VAL A 217 -11.34 -11.97 -4.80
C VAL A 217 -11.38 -10.89 -3.72
N GLY A 218 -11.59 -9.65 -4.13
CA GLY A 218 -11.77 -8.56 -3.19
C GLY A 218 -12.30 -7.31 -3.87
N ALA A 219 -12.83 -6.44 -3.03
CA ALA A 219 -13.29 -5.11 -3.44
C ALA A 219 -12.97 -4.12 -2.33
N TYR A 220 -12.76 -2.86 -2.71
CA TYR A 220 -12.49 -1.80 -1.76
C TYR A 220 -13.11 -0.48 -2.20
N HIS A 221 -13.40 0.35 -1.21
CA HIS A 221 -13.75 1.75 -1.37
C HIS A 221 -12.88 2.56 -0.42
N GLN A 222 -12.20 3.58 -0.93
CA GLN A 222 -11.36 4.50 -0.16
C GLN A 222 -11.70 5.93 -0.52
N ARG A 223 -11.83 6.77 0.49
CA ARG A 223 -12.03 8.21 0.33
C ARG A 223 -11.04 8.97 1.18
N LEU A 224 -10.33 9.93 0.58
CA LEU A 224 -9.32 10.77 1.21
C LEU A 224 -9.54 12.23 0.84
N SER A 225 -9.46 13.14 1.81
CA SER A 225 -9.49 14.59 1.59
C SER A 225 -8.07 15.13 1.45
N ASN A 226 -7.91 16.19 0.65
CA ASN A 226 -6.67 16.97 0.66
C ASN A 226 -6.52 17.76 1.97
N VAL A 227 -5.32 18.29 2.23
CA VAL A 227 -5.01 19.03 3.48
C VAL A 227 -5.92 20.24 3.70
N ALA A 228 -6.29 20.95 2.65
CA ALA A 228 -7.16 22.13 2.73
C ALA A 228 -8.66 21.79 2.86
N ASN A 229 -9.03 20.51 2.78
CA ASN A 229 -10.42 20.03 2.70
C ASN A 229 -11.25 20.61 1.54
N THR A 230 -10.59 21.05 0.50
CA THR A 230 -11.23 21.60 -0.71
C THR A 230 -11.51 20.53 -1.75
N GLU A 231 -10.76 19.42 -1.74
CA GLU A 231 -10.91 18.32 -2.68
C GLU A 231 -10.99 16.98 -1.95
N THR A 232 -11.71 16.05 -2.54
CA THR A 232 -11.80 14.67 -2.06
C THR A 232 -11.57 13.69 -3.21
N ARG A 233 -10.67 12.75 -3.01
CA ARG A 233 -10.41 11.64 -3.91
C ARG A 233 -11.15 10.40 -3.42
N THR A 234 -11.91 9.77 -4.30
CA THR A 234 -12.57 8.48 -4.06
C THR A 234 -12.01 7.44 -5.01
N ILE A 235 -11.68 6.27 -4.50
CA ILE A 235 -11.17 5.14 -5.26
C ILE A 235 -12.00 3.93 -4.91
N VAL A 236 -12.52 3.26 -5.94
CA VAL A 236 -13.24 1.99 -5.82
C VAL A 236 -12.51 0.99 -6.69
N GLY A 237 -12.30 -0.22 -6.20
CA GLY A 237 -11.69 -1.27 -7.01
C GLY A 237 -12.22 -2.64 -6.64
N LEU A 238 -12.12 -3.53 -7.60
CA LEU A 238 -12.45 -4.94 -7.45
C LEU A 238 -11.51 -5.77 -8.32
N GLY A 239 -11.31 -7.02 -7.95
CA GLY A 239 -10.49 -7.94 -8.73
C GLY A 239 -10.19 -9.21 -7.97
N GLY A 240 -9.25 -9.97 -8.51
CA GLY A 240 -8.85 -11.22 -7.91
C GLY A 240 -7.77 -11.94 -8.68
N ASN A 241 -7.55 -13.16 -8.23
CA ASN A 241 -6.61 -14.08 -8.87
C ASN A 241 -7.19 -15.50 -8.86
N TYR A 242 -6.72 -16.32 -9.78
CA TYR A 242 -7.14 -17.69 -9.94
C TYR A 242 -5.98 -18.59 -10.36
N LYS A 243 -5.68 -19.60 -9.56
CA LYS A 243 -4.71 -20.65 -9.86
C LYS A 243 -5.37 -21.69 -10.76
N VAL A 244 -5.08 -21.63 -12.05
CA VAL A 244 -5.63 -22.56 -13.05
C VAL A 244 -5.11 -23.98 -12.80
N ASN A 245 -3.81 -24.08 -12.54
CA ASN A 245 -3.09 -25.31 -12.18
C ASN A 245 -1.80 -24.94 -11.43
N ASP A 246 -0.91 -25.90 -11.21
CA ASP A 246 0.36 -25.63 -10.50
C ASP A 246 1.34 -24.77 -11.29
N THR A 247 1.13 -24.62 -12.60
CA THR A 247 1.99 -23.83 -13.48
C THR A 247 1.46 -22.42 -13.72
N VAL A 248 0.13 -22.24 -13.82
CA VAL A 248 -0.47 -20.97 -14.27
C VAL A 248 -1.36 -20.36 -13.19
N HIS A 249 -1.07 -19.10 -12.86
CA HIS A 249 -1.84 -18.27 -11.94
C HIS A 249 -2.23 -16.97 -12.65
N LEU A 250 -3.52 -16.70 -12.79
CA LEU A 250 -4.10 -15.55 -13.47
C LEU A 250 -4.49 -14.46 -12.48
N TYR A 251 -4.45 -13.20 -12.94
CA TYR A 251 -4.79 -12.02 -12.17
C TYR A 251 -5.63 -11.06 -13.00
N GLY A 252 -6.53 -10.35 -12.36
CA GLY A 252 -7.30 -9.31 -13.01
C GLY A 252 -7.91 -8.35 -12.01
N GLY A 253 -7.98 -7.08 -12.38
CA GLY A 253 -8.53 -6.04 -11.53
C GLY A 253 -9.04 -4.84 -12.32
N LEU A 254 -10.01 -4.16 -11.71
CA LEU A 254 -10.61 -2.92 -12.19
C LEU A 254 -10.60 -1.89 -11.07
N MET A 255 -10.32 -0.64 -11.39
CA MET A 255 -10.31 0.47 -10.46
C MET A 255 -10.91 1.71 -11.11
N LYS A 256 -11.79 2.41 -10.38
CA LYS A 256 -12.24 3.76 -10.72
C LYS A 256 -11.78 4.74 -9.66
N ARG A 257 -11.17 5.85 -10.10
CA ARG A 257 -10.87 7.02 -9.28
C ARG A 257 -11.73 8.19 -9.72
N THR A 258 -12.31 8.91 -8.77
CA THR A 258 -13.03 10.16 -8.99
C THR A 258 -12.57 11.22 -8.00
N THR A 259 -12.68 12.47 -8.39
CA THR A 259 -12.47 13.64 -7.52
C THR A 259 -13.78 14.42 -7.41
N ARG A 260 -13.98 15.13 -6.28
CA ARG A 260 -15.25 15.81 -6.02
C ARG A 260 -15.38 17.14 -6.74
N VAL A 261 -14.30 17.91 -6.81
CA VAL A 261 -14.29 19.27 -7.36
C VAL A 261 -13.59 19.31 -8.71
N SER A 262 -12.41 18.76 -8.83
CA SER A 262 -11.78 18.53 -10.12
C SER A 262 -12.64 17.55 -10.93
N PRO A 263 -12.86 17.80 -12.22
CA PRO A 263 -13.61 16.87 -13.07
C PRO A 263 -12.86 15.57 -13.39
N GLN A 264 -11.66 15.37 -12.86
CA GLN A 264 -10.81 14.24 -13.17
C GLN A 264 -11.44 12.91 -12.74
N GLU A 265 -11.59 12.02 -13.68
CA GLU A 265 -11.91 10.61 -13.47
C GLU A 265 -10.85 9.71 -14.11
N ASN A 266 -10.60 8.56 -13.52
CA ASN A 266 -9.75 7.51 -14.08
C ASN A 266 -10.50 6.18 -14.00
N LEU A 267 -10.44 5.43 -15.10
CA LEU A 267 -10.85 4.03 -15.15
C LEU A 267 -9.64 3.20 -15.56
N ALA A 268 -9.16 2.39 -14.64
CA ALA A 268 -8.00 1.54 -14.89
C ALA A 268 -8.34 0.06 -14.71
N TRP A 269 -7.76 -0.79 -15.57
CA TRP A 269 -7.86 -2.23 -15.44
C TRP A 269 -6.51 -2.90 -15.65
N THR A 270 -6.39 -4.13 -15.18
CA THR A 270 -5.21 -4.97 -15.37
C THR A 270 -5.59 -6.42 -15.62
N LEU A 271 -4.81 -7.06 -16.47
CA LEU A 271 -4.78 -8.52 -16.61
C LEU A 271 -3.32 -8.98 -16.56
N GLY A 272 -3.09 -10.15 -15.99
CA GLY A 272 -1.76 -10.71 -15.92
C GLY A 272 -1.71 -12.16 -15.50
N ALA A 273 -0.52 -12.72 -15.53
CA ALA A 273 -0.28 -14.10 -15.14
C ALA A 273 1.10 -14.29 -14.53
N ASN A 274 1.22 -15.26 -13.64
CA ASN A 274 2.48 -15.91 -13.29
C ASN A 274 2.49 -17.31 -13.89
N VAL A 275 3.61 -17.69 -14.51
CA VAL A 275 3.82 -19.00 -15.14
C VAL A 275 5.09 -19.61 -14.53
N GLU A 276 4.91 -20.64 -13.72
CA GLU A 276 6.00 -21.42 -13.13
C GLU A 276 6.54 -22.41 -14.18
N LEU A 277 7.60 -22.06 -14.89
CA LEU A 277 8.19 -22.92 -15.91
C LEU A 277 8.96 -24.09 -15.30
N THR A 278 9.63 -23.83 -14.20
CA THR A 278 10.32 -24.84 -13.36
C THR A 278 10.20 -24.42 -11.90
N THR A 279 10.71 -25.23 -10.97
CA THR A 279 10.78 -24.86 -9.55
C THR A 279 11.66 -23.64 -9.27
N GLN A 280 12.49 -23.23 -10.23
CA GLN A 280 13.42 -22.10 -10.12
C GLN A 280 13.05 -20.93 -11.03
N VAL A 281 12.32 -21.16 -12.12
CA VAL A 281 12.04 -20.14 -13.14
C VAL A 281 10.56 -19.79 -13.15
N THR A 282 10.26 -18.53 -12.90
CA THR A 282 8.91 -17.96 -13.01
C THR A 282 8.90 -16.86 -14.08
N LEU A 283 7.97 -16.92 -15.00
CA LEU A 283 7.62 -15.79 -15.86
C LEU A 283 6.41 -15.09 -15.29
N SER A 284 6.47 -13.77 -15.19
CA SER A 284 5.31 -12.93 -14.83
C SER A 284 5.06 -11.93 -15.94
N LEU A 285 3.81 -11.73 -16.27
CA LEU A 285 3.40 -10.74 -17.28
C LEU A 285 2.18 -9.99 -16.80
N ALA A 286 2.08 -8.71 -17.15
CA ALA A 286 0.92 -7.91 -16.90
C ALA A 286 0.72 -6.85 -18.00
N HIS A 287 -0.53 -6.53 -18.21
CA HIS A 287 -0.98 -5.40 -18.98
C HIS A 287 -1.91 -4.54 -18.11
N TYR A 288 -1.71 -3.23 -18.18
CA TYR A 288 -2.53 -2.22 -17.52
C TYR A 288 -2.98 -1.20 -18.56
N ASP A 289 -4.19 -0.75 -18.40
CA ASP A 289 -4.75 0.38 -19.13
C ASP A 289 -5.40 1.34 -18.14
N ASP A 290 -5.17 2.64 -18.30
CA ASP A 290 -5.72 3.70 -17.47
C ASP A 290 -6.19 4.85 -18.35
N GLU A 291 -7.49 4.96 -18.49
CA GLU A 291 -8.16 6.06 -19.17
C GLU A 291 -8.46 7.17 -18.18
N GLN A 292 -7.91 8.36 -18.43
CA GLN A 292 -8.21 9.59 -17.70
C GLN A 292 -9.12 10.48 -18.51
N SER A 293 -10.17 10.95 -17.87
CA SER A 293 -11.17 11.85 -18.46
C SER A 293 -11.49 13.03 -17.54
N GLY A 294 -12.33 13.98 -18.00
CA GLY A 294 -12.85 15.10 -17.21
C GLY A 294 -12.74 16.46 -17.88
N SER A 295 -11.77 16.72 -18.71
CA SER A 295 -11.63 17.94 -19.52
C SER A 295 -10.64 17.71 -20.66
N ALA A 296 -10.67 18.55 -21.69
CA ALA A 296 -9.72 18.47 -22.80
C ALA A 296 -8.25 18.50 -22.35
N ALA A 297 -7.98 19.14 -21.21
CA ALA A 297 -6.63 19.17 -20.60
C ALA A 297 -6.27 17.90 -19.87
N LEU A 298 -7.24 17.17 -19.33
CA LEU A 298 -7.04 15.96 -18.54
C LEU A 298 -7.15 14.69 -19.38
N ASN A 299 -7.99 14.72 -20.43
CA ASN A 299 -8.25 13.52 -21.23
C ASN A 299 -6.95 12.91 -21.77
N GLY A 300 -6.75 11.64 -21.51
CA GLY A 300 -5.55 10.92 -21.91
C GLY A 300 -5.61 9.47 -21.49
N GLN A 301 -4.66 8.71 -21.97
CA GLN A 301 -4.54 7.29 -21.67
C GLN A 301 -3.09 6.95 -21.31
N ARG A 302 -2.92 6.04 -20.40
CA ARG A 302 -1.64 5.41 -20.10
C ARG A 302 -1.79 3.91 -20.14
N THR A 303 -0.95 3.25 -20.95
CA THR A 303 -0.84 1.79 -20.98
C THR A 303 0.53 1.35 -20.50
N VAL A 304 0.57 0.26 -19.78
CA VAL A 304 1.80 -0.38 -19.31
C VAL A 304 1.71 -1.87 -19.60
N SER A 305 2.69 -2.40 -20.30
CA SER A 305 2.86 -3.85 -20.47
C SER A 305 4.25 -4.24 -20.05
N TRP A 306 4.38 -5.33 -19.32
CA TRP A 306 5.69 -5.86 -18.95
C TRP A 306 5.70 -7.38 -18.86
N VAL A 307 6.89 -7.92 -19.02
CA VAL A 307 7.21 -9.32 -18.76
C VAL A 307 8.48 -9.38 -17.89
N THR A 308 8.46 -10.22 -16.88
CA THR A 308 9.59 -10.49 -16.01
C THR A 308 9.94 -11.96 -16.06
N ALA A 309 11.24 -12.26 -16.24
CA ALA A 309 11.80 -13.59 -16.03
C ALA A 309 12.57 -13.57 -14.72
N ASN A 310 12.15 -14.36 -13.76
CA ASN A 310 12.80 -14.49 -12.45
C ASN A 310 13.45 -15.87 -12.33
N TYR A 311 14.72 -15.92 -11.93
CA TYR A 311 15.45 -17.14 -11.60
C TYR A 311 15.82 -17.17 -10.11
N ARG A 312 15.33 -18.15 -9.39
CA ARG A 312 15.53 -18.33 -7.96
C ARG A 312 16.72 -19.22 -7.67
N PHE A 313 17.80 -18.65 -7.17
CA PHE A 313 18.97 -19.39 -6.68
C PHE A 313 18.70 -20.11 -5.35
N SER A 314 17.94 -19.46 -4.48
CA SER A 314 17.57 -19.99 -3.17
C SER A 314 16.22 -19.40 -2.71
N ARG A 315 15.80 -19.74 -1.50
CA ARG A 315 14.61 -19.10 -0.89
C ARG A 315 14.79 -17.61 -0.56
N ARG A 316 16.01 -17.08 -0.67
CA ARG A 316 16.38 -15.72 -0.24
C ARG A 316 17.07 -14.91 -1.33
N THR A 317 17.41 -15.54 -2.44
CA THR A 317 18.22 -14.92 -3.50
C THR A 317 17.68 -15.30 -4.84
N ASP A 318 17.36 -14.30 -5.64
CA ASP A 318 16.95 -14.45 -7.02
C ASP A 318 17.59 -13.35 -7.90
N VAL A 319 17.50 -13.53 -9.19
CA VAL A 319 17.81 -12.54 -10.20
C VAL A 319 16.66 -12.46 -11.18
N TYR A 320 16.38 -11.28 -11.69
CA TYR A 320 15.33 -11.10 -12.66
C TYR A 320 15.73 -10.18 -13.80
N ALA A 321 15.08 -10.36 -14.95
CA ALA A 321 15.12 -9.44 -16.06
C ALA A 321 13.70 -8.99 -16.39
N VAL A 322 13.55 -7.70 -16.71
CA VAL A 322 12.25 -7.09 -17.04
C VAL A 322 12.34 -6.42 -18.40
N LEU A 323 11.32 -6.64 -19.22
CA LEU A 323 11.03 -5.84 -20.40
C LEU A 323 9.70 -5.14 -20.17
N ASP A 324 9.67 -3.82 -20.33
CA ASP A 324 8.46 -3.03 -20.19
C ASP A 324 8.24 -2.06 -21.34
N ARG A 325 6.97 -1.78 -21.62
CA ARG A 325 6.53 -0.72 -22.52
C ARG A 325 5.52 0.13 -21.80
N ASN A 326 5.76 1.44 -21.78
CA ASN A 326 4.91 2.44 -21.15
C ASN A 326 4.54 3.50 -22.20
N GLU A 327 3.27 3.66 -22.49
CA GLU A 327 2.79 4.60 -23.49
C GLU A 327 1.81 5.58 -22.82
N VAL A 328 1.95 6.84 -23.16
CA VAL A 328 1.11 7.92 -22.63
C VAL A 328 0.58 8.80 -23.76
N THR A 329 -0.66 9.24 -23.63
CA THR A 329 -1.31 10.15 -24.58
C THR A 329 -2.06 11.24 -23.83
N GLY A 330 -2.40 12.34 -24.53
CA GLY A 330 -3.23 13.41 -23.99
C GLY A 330 -2.68 14.02 -22.71
N GLY A 331 -3.49 14.09 -21.66
CA GLY A 331 -3.14 14.66 -20.36
C GLY A 331 -1.99 13.98 -19.64
N TYR A 332 -1.73 12.70 -19.92
CA TYR A 332 -0.58 11.97 -19.38
C TYR A 332 0.75 12.28 -20.11
N ALA A 333 0.70 12.75 -21.36
CA ALA A 333 1.88 13.08 -22.16
C ALA A 333 2.40 14.50 -21.93
N ARG A 334 1.76 15.27 -21.06
CA ARG A 334 2.20 16.64 -20.76
C ARG A 334 3.37 16.62 -19.77
N PRO A 335 4.40 17.44 -20.00
CA PRO A 335 5.52 17.57 -19.09
C PRO A 335 5.12 18.17 -17.74
#